data_230d637f9beecf29532dba2c19fcbeb2
#
_entry.id   230d637f9beecf29532dba2c19fcbeb2
#
_cell.length_a   1.000
_cell.length_b   1.000
_cell.length_c   1.000
_cell.angle_alpha   90.00
_cell.angle_beta   90.00
_cell.angle_gamma   90.00
#
_symmetry.space_group_name_H-M   'P 1'
#
loop_
_entity.id
_entity.type
_entity.pdbx_description
1 polymer ?
#
loop_
_entity_poly.entity_id
_entity_poly.type
_entity_poly.pdbx_seq_one_letter_code
_entity_poly.pdbx_strand_id
1 'polypeptide(L)'
;MNLRVKEKGQQDMKYSYYPGCTLRTKAKDLDAYARASAKVLGFELEEIENWQCCGGVYPLGTDEIATKLSSVRALNEAKEKGQDLVTLCSACHHVIKRVNDDMKNVEDIRTRANNYMQLEEPYAGETTVLHFLEVLRDRVGFDTLKEKVVNPLKGKKIGA
;
A
#
# COMPACT_ATOMS: atom_id res chain seq x y z
N MET A 1 -30.40 -24.89 25.13
CA MET A 1 -30.27 -23.45 24.77
C MET A 1 -28.86 -23.24 24.25
N ASN A 2 -28.69 -23.46 22.93
CA ASN A 2 -27.38 -23.41 22.26
C ASN A 2 -27.03 -21.99 21.92
N LEU A 3 -26.10 -21.39 22.67
CA LEU A 3 -25.45 -20.16 22.31
C LEU A 3 -24.45 -20.45 21.17
N ARG A 4 -24.87 -20.23 19.92
CA ARG A 4 -23.94 -20.12 18.79
C ARG A 4 -23.09 -18.89 19.04
N VAL A 5 -21.84 -19.10 19.44
CA VAL A 5 -20.79 -18.09 19.30
C VAL A 5 -20.67 -17.82 17.80
N LYS A 6 -21.13 -16.65 17.36
CA LYS A 6 -20.85 -16.16 16.01
C LYS A 6 -19.33 -15.97 15.93
N GLU A 7 -18.66 -16.89 15.24
CA GLU A 7 -17.32 -16.64 14.70
C GLU A 7 -17.40 -15.31 13.94
N LYS A 8 -16.64 -14.33 14.39
CA LYS A 8 -16.45 -13.07 13.63
C LYS A 8 -15.88 -13.49 12.30
N GLY A 9 -16.68 -13.43 11.24
CA GLY A 9 -16.28 -13.76 9.89
C GLY A 9 -14.98 -13.04 9.57
N GLN A 10 -14.00 -13.81 9.14
CA GLN A 10 -12.77 -13.34 8.53
C GLN A 10 -13.24 -12.57 7.29
N GLN A 11 -13.33 -11.26 7.40
CA GLN A 11 -13.61 -10.38 6.27
C GLN A 11 -12.44 -10.58 5.31
N ASP A 12 -12.71 -10.96 4.07
CA ASP A 12 -11.71 -11.03 3.00
C ASP A 12 -11.07 -9.64 2.87
N MET A 13 -9.98 -9.42 3.61
CA MET A 13 -9.24 -8.17 3.58
C MET A 13 -8.50 -8.10 2.25
N LYS A 14 -8.96 -7.20 1.37
CA LYS A 14 -8.31 -6.91 0.09
C LYS A 14 -7.67 -5.54 0.14
N TYR A 15 -6.48 -5.46 -0.41
CA TYR A 15 -5.71 -4.23 -0.52
C TYR A 15 -5.28 -3.99 -1.95
N SER A 16 -5.40 -2.76 -2.42
CA SER A 16 -4.74 -2.34 -3.65
C SER A 16 -3.23 -2.34 -3.45
N TYR A 17 -2.52 -3.12 -4.24
CA TYR A 17 -1.10 -3.35 -4.07
C TYR A 17 -0.27 -2.60 -5.10
N TYR A 18 0.63 -1.74 -4.60
CA TYR A 18 1.60 -1.03 -5.42
C TYR A 18 2.99 -1.67 -5.29
N PRO A 19 3.44 -2.47 -6.29
CA PRO A 19 4.72 -3.17 -6.21
C PRO A 19 5.92 -2.22 -6.32
N GLY A 20 5.86 -1.26 -7.23
CA GLY A 20 6.96 -0.37 -7.55
C GLY A 20 8.07 -1.02 -8.37
N CYS A 21 8.99 -0.21 -8.89
CA CYS A 21 10.01 -0.65 -9.84
C CYS A 21 11.01 -1.66 -9.24
N THR A 22 11.40 -1.49 -7.99
CA THR A 22 12.41 -2.36 -7.35
C THR A 22 11.90 -3.79 -7.18
N LEU A 23 10.67 -3.98 -6.73
CA LEU A 23 10.09 -5.32 -6.56
C LEU A 23 9.83 -6.00 -7.91
N ARG A 24 9.58 -5.22 -8.95
CA ARG A 24 9.40 -5.75 -10.31
C ARG A 24 10.71 -6.12 -11.02
N THR A 25 11.84 -5.65 -10.52
CA THR A 25 13.15 -5.87 -11.16
C THR A 25 14.13 -6.62 -10.28
N LYS A 26 14.65 -5.98 -9.24
CA LYS A 26 15.76 -6.49 -8.43
C LYS A 26 15.32 -7.31 -7.21
N ALA A 27 14.15 -7.06 -6.66
CA ALA A 27 13.63 -7.68 -5.44
C ALA A 27 12.37 -8.52 -5.69
N LYS A 28 12.34 -9.29 -6.77
CA LYS A 28 11.20 -10.14 -7.15
C LYS A 28 10.87 -11.20 -6.10
N ASP A 29 11.90 -11.73 -5.44
CA ASP A 29 11.72 -12.72 -4.37
C ASP A 29 11.00 -12.11 -3.16
N LEU A 30 11.31 -10.84 -2.82
CA LEU A 30 10.61 -10.14 -1.75
C LEU A 30 9.12 -9.94 -2.09
N ASP A 31 8.80 -9.59 -3.33
CA ASP A 31 7.40 -9.51 -3.82
C ASP A 31 6.69 -10.86 -3.69
N ALA A 32 7.35 -11.94 -4.14
CA ALA A 32 6.80 -13.29 -4.06
C ALA A 32 6.54 -13.74 -2.62
N TYR A 33 7.50 -13.49 -1.71
CA TYR A 33 7.34 -13.80 -0.29
C TYR A 33 6.22 -13.00 0.36
N ALA A 34 6.07 -11.72 0.02
CA ALA A 34 4.99 -10.90 0.55
C ALA A 34 3.62 -11.41 0.13
N ARG A 35 3.44 -11.74 -1.15
CA ARG A 35 2.19 -12.31 -1.67
C ARG A 35 1.88 -13.67 -1.04
N ALA A 36 2.89 -14.53 -0.89
CA ALA A 36 2.71 -15.82 -0.22
C ALA A 36 2.34 -15.65 1.26
N SER A 37 2.99 -14.72 1.96
CA SER A 37 2.69 -14.41 3.35
C SER A 37 1.26 -13.84 3.52
N ALA A 38 0.86 -12.91 2.65
CA ALA A 38 -0.49 -12.36 2.64
C ALA A 38 -1.55 -13.47 2.55
N LYS A 39 -1.38 -14.40 1.62
CA LYS A 39 -2.27 -15.54 1.44
C LYS A 39 -2.37 -16.42 2.69
N VAL A 40 -1.25 -16.72 3.34
CA VAL A 40 -1.22 -17.52 4.59
C VAL A 40 -1.89 -16.78 5.74
N LEU A 41 -1.76 -15.45 5.76
CA LEU A 41 -2.34 -14.57 6.79
C LEU A 41 -3.80 -14.20 6.53
N GLY A 42 -4.38 -14.63 5.40
CA GLY A 42 -5.80 -14.47 5.09
C GLY A 42 -6.17 -13.11 4.51
N PHE A 43 -5.26 -12.45 3.81
CA PHE A 43 -5.58 -11.24 3.04
C PHE A 43 -5.01 -11.28 1.62
N GLU A 44 -5.57 -10.47 0.73
CA GLU A 44 -5.23 -10.42 -0.67
C GLU A 44 -4.54 -9.09 -1.03
N LEU A 45 -3.50 -9.19 -1.85
CA LEU A 45 -2.82 -8.05 -2.47
C LEU A 45 -3.20 -8.00 -3.96
N GLU A 46 -4.16 -7.15 -4.29
CA GLU A 46 -4.62 -6.92 -5.65
C GLU A 46 -3.77 -5.84 -6.30
N GLU A 47 -2.97 -6.23 -7.29
CA GLU A 47 -2.07 -5.28 -7.93
C GLU A 47 -2.82 -4.20 -8.71
N ILE A 48 -2.38 -2.95 -8.55
CA ILE A 48 -2.84 -1.82 -9.34
C ILE A 48 -2.39 -2.03 -10.80
N GLU A 49 -3.33 -1.93 -11.74
CA GLU A 49 -3.07 -2.27 -13.13
C GLU A 49 -2.15 -1.26 -13.83
N ASN A 50 -2.39 0.02 -13.61
CA ASN A 50 -1.73 1.11 -14.31
C ASN A 50 -0.68 1.85 -13.44
N TRP A 51 -0.03 1.14 -12.53
CA TRP A 51 0.99 1.77 -11.71
C TRP A 51 2.22 2.19 -12.54
N GLN A 52 2.80 3.31 -12.17
CA GLN A 52 4.06 3.83 -12.72
C GLN A 52 5.05 4.01 -11.57
N CYS A 53 6.32 4.18 -11.88
CA CYS A 53 7.33 4.45 -10.84
C CYS A 53 6.93 5.68 -10.01
N CYS A 54 7.02 5.56 -8.68
CA CYS A 54 6.72 6.66 -7.76
C CYS A 54 7.71 7.85 -7.88
N GLY A 55 8.76 7.68 -8.65
CA GLY A 55 9.77 8.70 -8.86
C GLY A 55 10.84 8.77 -7.76
N GLY A 56 10.78 8.02 -6.67
CA GLY A 56 11.76 7.92 -5.56
C GLY A 56 12.55 9.18 -5.17
N VAL A 57 13.06 9.87 -6.17
CA VAL A 57 13.80 11.14 -6.07
C VAL A 57 13.02 12.34 -6.62
N TYR A 58 11.69 12.29 -6.57
CA TYR A 58 10.83 13.35 -7.07
C TYR A 58 11.17 14.79 -6.61
N PRO A 59 11.77 15.01 -5.42
CA PRO A 59 12.18 16.36 -5.02
C PRO A 59 13.21 17.01 -5.96
N LEU A 60 13.87 16.20 -6.80
CA LEU A 60 14.80 16.69 -7.83
C LEU A 60 14.12 16.97 -9.17
N GLY A 61 12.82 16.69 -9.28
CA GLY A 61 12.04 17.00 -10.47
C GLY A 61 11.79 18.49 -10.61
N THR A 62 11.84 18.99 -11.84
CA THR A 62 11.61 20.41 -12.15
C THR A 62 10.13 20.78 -12.17
N ASP A 63 9.24 19.81 -12.39
CA ASP A 63 7.79 19.98 -12.36
C ASP A 63 7.20 19.28 -11.14
N GLU A 64 6.74 20.08 -10.18
CA GLU A 64 6.18 19.56 -8.94
C GLU A 64 4.91 18.74 -9.14
N ILE A 65 4.06 19.09 -10.08
CA ILE A 65 2.80 18.36 -10.34
C ILE A 65 3.07 17.09 -11.11
N ALA A 66 3.82 17.15 -12.21
CA ALA A 66 4.13 15.99 -13.03
C ALA A 66 4.75 14.84 -12.20
N THR A 67 5.61 15.17 -11.25
CA THR A 67 6.26 14.17 -10.37
C THR A 67 5.29 13.47 -9.41
N LYS A 68 4.11 14.04 -9.16
CA LYS A 68 3.10 13.47 -8.26
C LYS A 68 2.04 12.62 -8.97
N LEU A 69 1.84 12.83 -10.28
CA LEU A 69 0.71 12.24 -11.02
C LEU A 69 0.67 10.72 -10.99
N SER A 70 1.83 10.04 -11.02
CA SER A 70 1.88 8.58 -10.92
C SER A 70 1.33 8.07 -9.58
N SER A 71 1.64 8.77 -8.49
CA SER A 71 1.13 8.44 -7.17
C SER A 71 -0.37 8.76 -7.05
N VAL A 72 -0.81 9.92 -7.58
CA VAL A 72 -2.24 10.30 -7.58
C VAL A 72 -3.05 9.28 -8.36
N ARG A 73 -2.57 8.80 -9.51
CA ARG A 73 -3.26 7.76 -10.30
C ARG A 73 -3.45 6.47 -9.51
N ALA A 74 -2.39 6.00 -8.85
CA ALA A 74 -2.45 4.80 -8.03
C ALA A 74 -3.39 4.94 -6.82
N LEU A 75 -3.37 6.11 -6.19
CA LEU A 75 -4.24 6.43 -5.05
C LEU A 75 -5.71 6.50 -5.46
N ASN A 76 -5.99 7.11 -6.62
CA ASN A 76 -7.35 7.19 -7.15
C ASN A 76 -7.90 5.80 -7.53
N GLU A 77 -7.09 4.94 -8.18
CA GLU A 77 -7.51 3.56 -8.49
C GLU A 77 -7.85 2.78 -7.21
N ALA A 78 -7.08 2.94 -6.14
CA ALA A 78 -7.39 2.33 -4.85
C ALA A 78 -8.70 2.89 -4.23
N LYS A 79 -8.95 4.21 -4.36
CA LYS A 79 -10.21 4.84 -3.95
C LYS A 79 -11.39 4.25 -4.69
N GLU A 80 -11.31 4.11 -6.01
CA GLU A 80 -12.37 3.56 -6.86
C GLU A 80 -12.72 2.10 -6.48
N LYS A 81 -11.71 1.33 -6.05
CA LYS A 81 -11.90 -0.03 -5.54
C LYS A 81 -12.39 -0.08 -4.08
N GLY A 82 -12.44 1.06 -3.39
CA GLY A 82 -12.77 1.12 -1.96
C GLY A 82 -11.74 0.42 -1.06
N GLN A 83 -10.47 0.38 -1.47
CA GLN A 83 -9.40 -0.34 -0.81
C GLN A 83 -8.31 0.60 -0.28
N ASP A 84 -7.66 0.20 0.84
CA ASP A 84 -6.41 0.83 1.28
C ASP A 84 -5.28 0.44 0.31
N LEU A 85 -4.32 1.34 0.08
CA LEU A 85 -3.18 1.10 -0.78
C LEU A 85 -1.99 0.58 0.03
N VAL A 86 -1.44 -0.57 -0.37
CA VAL A 86 -0.30 -1.21 0.31
C VAL A 86 0.92 -1.27 -0.60
N THR A 87 2.10 -1.01 -0.03
CA THR A 87 3.39 -1.19 -0.70
C THR A 87 4.43 -1.80 0.24
N LEU A 88 5.40 -2.54 -0.32
CA LEU A 88 6.53 -3.11 0.43
C LEU A 88 7.78 -2.23 0.40
N CYS A 89 7.90 -1.35 -0.59
CA CYS A 89 9.06 -0.50 -0.74
C CYS A 89 8.92 0.74 0.15
N SER A 90 9.82 0.91 1.12
CA SER A 90 9.79 2.06 2.05
C SER A 90 9.90 3.41 1.32
N ALA A 91 10.68 3.49 0.23
CA ALA A 91 10.76 4.69 -0.58
C ALA A 91 9.43 4.98 -1.28
N CYS A 92 8.78 3.97 -1.88
CA CYS A 92 7.46 4.13 -2.49
C CYS A 92 6.41 4.52 -1.44
N HIS A 93 6.43 3.88 -0.27
CA HIS A 93 5.54 4.23 0.83
C HIS A 93 5.68 5.70 1.23
N HIS A 94 6.91 6.16 1.42
CA HIS A 94 7.19 7.55 1.78
C HIS A 94 6.67 8.53 0.72
N VAL A 95 7.00 8.30 -0.56
CA VAL A 95 6.59 9.18 -1.66
C VAL A 95 5.07 9.21 -1.80
N ILE A 96 4.43 8.05 -1.89
CA ILE A 96 2.98 7.96 -2.11
C ILE A 96 2.21 8.55 -0.92
N LYS A 97 2.64 8.25 0.30
CA LYS A 97 2.01 8.81 1.53
C LYS A 97 2.13 10.32 1.58
N ARG A 98 3.29 10.87 1.21
CA ARG A 98 3.50 12.31 1.14
C ARG A 98 2.67 12.98 0.06
N VAL A 99 2.59 12.38 -1.14
CA VAL A 99 1.72 12.88 -2.20
C VAL A 99 0.26 12.85 -1.76
N ASN A 100 -0.17 11.79 -1.08
CA ASN A 100 -1.52 11.71 -0.51
C ASN A 100 -1.80 12.82 0.50
N ASP A 101 -0.82 13.13 1.35
CA ASP A 101 -0.91 14.24 2.31
C ASP A 101 -0.98 15.61 1.62
N ASP A 102 -0.18 15.83 0.57
CA ASP A 102 -0.25 17.02 -0.26
C ASP A 102 -1.64 17.17 -0.91
N MET A 103 -2.20 16.10 -1.48
CA MET A 103 -3.55 16.11 -2.06
C MET A 103 -4.62 16.45 -1.03
N LYS A 104 -4.42 16.05 0.21
CA LYS A 104 -5.34 16.32 1.32
C LYS A 104 -5.26 17.76 1.82
N ASN A 105 -4.04 18.27 1.99
CA ASN A 105 -3.78 19.48 2.77
C ASN A 105 -3.37 20.69 1.92
N VAL A 106 -2.95 20.51 0.65
CA VAL A 106 -2.47 21.59 -0.21
C VAL A 106 -3.42 21.79 -1.39
N GLU A 107 -4.27 22.82 -1.32
CA GLU A 107 -5.32 23.08 -2.31
C GLU A 107 -4.78 23.32 -3.72
N ASP A 108 -3.69 24.06 -3.86
CA ASP A 108 -3.08 24.31 -5.17
C ASP A 108 -2.61 23.02 -5.84
N ILE A 109 -1.92 22.13 -5.11
CA ILE A 109 -1.47 20.84 -5.63
C ILE A 109 -2.67 19.98 -6.02
N ARG A 110 -3.67 19.90 -5.15
CA ARG A 110 -4.88 19.14 -5.40
C ARG A 110 -5.61 19.62 -6.66
N THR A 111 -5.79 20.92 -6.79
CA THR A 111 -6.49 21.52 -7.93
C THR A 111 -5.74 21.27 -9.23
N ARG A 112 -4.44 21.54 -9.26
CA ARG A 112 -3.61 21.36 -10.46
C ARG A 112 -3.50 19.90 -10.88
N ALA A 113 -3.31 18.97 -9.91
CA ALA A 113 -3.23 17.55 -10.21
C ALA A 113 -4.56 17.01 -10.76
N ASN A 114 -5.70 17.35 -10.15
CA ASN A 114 -7.01 16.93 -10.63
C ASN A 114 -7.34 17.50 -12.00
N ASN A 115 -7.02 18.77 -12.25
CA ASN A 115 -7.22 19.39 -13.57
C ASN A 115 -6.39 18.69 -14.66
N TYR A 116 -5.16 18.28 -14.35
CA TYR A 116 -4.34 17.54 -15.29
C TYR A 116 -4.87 16.13 -15.53
N MET A 117 -5.30 15.45 -14.46
CA MET A 117 -5.78 14.06 -14.52
C MET A 117 -7.16 13.92 -15.17
N GLN A 118 -7.97 15.00 -15.16
CA GLN A 118 -9.36 15.01 -15.67
C GLN A 118 -10.19 13.84 -15.12
N LEU A 119 -10.08 13.59 -13.81
CA LEU A 119 -10.86 12.53 -13.15
C LEU A 119 -12.34 12.89 -13.13
N GLU A 120 -13.21 11.89 -13.26
CA GLU A 120 -14.67 12.08 -13.14
C GLU A 120 -15.01 12.60 -11.74
N GLU A 121 -14.38 12.03 -10.71
CA GLU A 121 -14.44 12.54 -9.34
C GLU A 121 -13.05 13.00 -8.90
N PRO A 122 -12.89 14.26 -8.48
CA PRO A 122 -11.63 14.76 -7.99
C PRO A 122 -11.10 13.97 -6.79
N TYR A 123 -9.82 13.65 -6.79
CA TYR A 123 -9.15 13.00 -5.67
C TYR A 123 -8.71 14.04 -4.63
N ALA A 124 -9.02 13.79 -3.35
CA ALA A 124 -8.74 14.71 -2.24
C ALA A 124 -7.98 14.06 -1.07
N GLY A 125 -7.28 12.95 -1.33
CA GLY A 125 -6.47 12.27 -0.31
C GLY A 125 -7.23 11.26 0.55
N GLU A 126 -8.30 10.66 0.03
CA GLU A 126 -9.19 9.78 0.79
C GLU A 126 -8.58 8.41 1.08
N THR A 127 -7.68 7.92 0.22
CA THR A 127 -7.09 6.59 0.33
C THR A 127 -6.12 6.51 1.51
N THR A 128 -6.21 5.45 2.30
CA THR A 128 -5.20 5.15 3.33
C THR A 128 -3.99 4.47 2.68
N VAL A 129 -2.79 4.98 2.95
CA VAL A 129 -1.53 4.40 2.46
C VAL A 129 -0.83 3.66 3.59
N LEU A 130 -0.59 2.36 3.40
CA LEU A 130 0.02 1.48 4.39
C LEU A 130 1.31 0.85 3.83
N HIS A 131 2.32 0.75 4.68
CA HIS A 131 3.42 -0.18 4.43
C HIS A 131 2.98 -1.60 4.79
N PHE A 132 3.47 -2.61 4.08
CA PHE A 132 3.14 -4.01 4.39
C PHE A 132 3.37 -4.37 5.86
N LEU A 133 4.43 -3.83 6.47
CA LEU A 133 4.70 -4.04 7.91
C LEU A 133 3.63 -3.39 8.82
N GLU A 134 3.01 -2.28 8.39
CA GLU A 134 1.88 -1.69 9.13
C GLU A 134 0.65 -2.59 9.03
N VAL A 135 0.41 -3.22 7.88
CA VAL A 135 -0.66 -4.23 7.75
C VAL A 135 -0.42 -5.40 8.70
N LEU A 136 0.80 -5.92 8.77
CA LEU A 136 1.16 -7.01 9.68
C LEU A 136 0.98 -6.63 11.15
N ARG A 137 1.40 -5.43 11.53
CA ARG A 137 1.31 -4.94 12.92
C ARG A 137 -0.12 -4.62 13.33
N ASP A 138 -0.85 -3.86 12.50
CA ASP A 138 -2.06 -3.16 12.91
C ASP A 138 -3.35 -3.87 12.46
N ARG A 139 -3.30 -4.66 11.37
CA ARG A 139 -4.46 -5.35 10.81
C ARG A 139 -4.46 -6.85 11.11
N VAL A 140 -3.30 -7.50 10.98
CA VAL A 140 -3.12 -8.92 11.28
C VAL A 140 -2.88 -9.15 12.77
N GLY A 141 -1.96 -8.38 13.35
CA GLY A 141 -1.57 -8.48 14.75
C GLY A 141 -0.48 -9.52 15.02
N PHE A 142 0.33 -9.27 16.05
CA PHE A 142 1.47 -10.13 16.37
C PHE A 142 1.08 -11.53 16.87
N ASP A 143 -0.08 -11.69 17.49
CA ASP A 143 -0.51 -13.00 17.98
C ASP A 143 -0.86 -13.94 16.82
N THR A 144 -1.60 -13.47 15.83
CA THR A 144 -1.87 -14.21 14.59
C THR A 144 -0.57 -14.53 13.84
N LEU A 145 0.38 -13.58 13.79
CA LEU A 145 1.70 -13.82 13.19
C LEU A 145 2.45 -14.96 13.89
N LYS A 146 2.49 -14.95 15.23
CA LYS A 146 3.14 -16.00 16.03
C LYS A 146 2.54 -17.38 15.78
N GLU A 147 1.22 -17.47 15.67
CA GLU A 147 0.52 -18.73 15.37
C GLU A 147 0.89 -19.31 13.99
N LYS A 148 1.15 -18.45 13.01
CA LYS A 148 1.47 -18.84 11.64
C LYS A 148 2.96 -19.10 11.38
N VAL A 149 3.85 -18.69 12.30
CA VAL A 149 5.31 -18.89 12.15
C VAL A 149 5.67 -20.34 12.48
N VAL A 150 6.07 -21.10 11.47
CA VAL A 150 6.51 -22.50 11.63
C VAL A 150 7.97 -22.59 12.11
N ASN A 151 8.86 -21.74 11.54
CA ASN A 151 10.29 -21.72 11.86
C ASN A 151 10.71 -20.35 12.41
N PRO A 152 10.56 -20.11 13.72
CA PRO A 152 10.95 -18.85 14.33
C PRO A 152 12.46 -18.66 14.27
N LEU A 153 12.91 -17.43 14.07
CA LEU A 153 14.34 -17.07 14.03
C LEU A 153 14.99 -17.05 15.43
N LYS A 154 14.52 -17.92 16.34
CA LYS A 154 14.98 -18.00 17.72
C LYS A 154 16.48 -18.32 17.76
N GLY A 155 17.25 -17.51 18.48
CA GLY A 155 18.70 -17.66 18.61
C GLY A 155 19.53 -17.13 17.43
N LYS A 156 18.90 -16.62 16.38
CA LYS A 156 19.60 -15.93 15.29
C LYS A 156 19.93 -14.49 15.68
N LYS A 157 21.15 -14.07 15.36
CA LYS A 157 21.54 -12.65 15.45
C LYS A 157 21.27 -12.01 14.10
N ILE A 158 20.44 -10.99 14.09
CA ILE A 158 20.07 -10.23 12.88
C ILE A 158 20.59 -8.82 13.07
N GLY A 159 21.41 -8.36 12.12
CA GLY A 159 21.84 -6.96 12.02
C GLY A 159 20.89 -6.18 11.13
N ALA A 160 20.71 -4.91 11.42
CA ALA A 160 20.00 -3.94 10.58
C ALA A 160 21.01 -2.95 9.97
#